data_9dfda5a1ddf4fae5d46e25fda78aa55c
#
_entry.id   9dfda5a1ddf4fae5d46e25fda78aa55c
#
_cell.length_a   1.000
_cell.length_b   1.000
_cell.length_c   1.000
_cell.angle_alpha   90.00
_cell.angle_beta   90.00
_cell.angle_gamma   90.00
#
_symmetry.space_group_name_H-M   'P 1'
#
loop_
_entity.id
_entity.type
_entity.pdbx_description
1 polymer ?
#
loop_
_entity_poly.entity_id
_entity_poly.type
_entity_poly.pdbx_seq_one_letter_code
_entity_poly.pdbx_strand_id
1 'polypeptide(L)'
;TPAPTDQWIGSFGFDHVVEEFDRYVHVGEWETPYMRFLHEHDALDVYREVVSANFRGGDRHWNGVTSPLPQELDLTCFLADEAQQWMGRQPNDRPWFLQLSFVQPHVPLMGDPIWADHYAGADIERTARSEPTPTTDEWATHLNGLRKHSHSELLTDDFVLAGARQYYAMVSLIDQRIGDLLAQLERHDQLDNTWIVYSADHGEMLGDHGLMAKMNFYR
;
A
#
# COMPACT_ATOMS: atom_id res chain seq x y z
N THR A 1 -11.20 22.42 -0.18
CA THR A 1 -12.56 21.89 -0.33
C THR A 1 -12.49 20.41 -0.03
N PRO A 2 -13.26 19.86 0.93
CA PRO A 2 -13.27 18.43 1.17
C PRO A 2 -13.56 17.70 -0.14
N ALA A 3 -12.91 16.55 -0.34
CA ALA A 3 -13.17 15.74 -1.52
C ALA A 3 -14.67 15.43 -1.58
N PRO A 4 -15.33 15.49 -2.74
CA PRO A 4 -16.77 15.24 -2.87
C PRO A 4 -17.20 13.85 -2.38
N THR A 5 -16.25 12.99 -2.11
CA THR A 5 -16.36 11.58 -1.75
C THR A 5 -16.75 11.34 -0.29
N ASP A 6 -16.33 12.19 0.67
CA ASP A 6 -16.69 12.02 2.09
C ASP A 6 -18.22 11.99 2.29
N GLN A 7 -18.96 12.83 1.56
CA GLN A 7 -20.42 12.83 1.60
C GLN A 7 -21.00 11.59 0.93
N TRP A 8 -20.36 11.09 -0.12
CA TRP A 8 -20.79 9.89 -0.82
C TRP A 8 -20.57 8.64 0.03
N ILE A 9 -19.39 8.47 0.64
CA ILE A 9 -19.11 7.35 1.54
C ILE A 9 -20.00 7.41 2.79
N GLY A 10 -20.22 8.60 3.36
CA GLY A 10 -21.15 8.79 4.47
C GLY A 10 -22.59 8.38 4.14
N SER A 11 -23.00 8.45 2.85
CA SER A 11 -24.33 8.00 2.41
C SER A 11 -24.53 6.49 2.51
N PHE A 12 -23.46 5.70 2.65
CA PHE A 12 -23.53 4.26 2.93
C PHE A 12 -23.72 3.92 4.41
N GLY A 13 -23.84 4.93 5.27
CA GLY A 13 -24.14 4.74 6.69
C GLY A 13 -22.92 4.78 7.62
N PHE A 14 -21.78 5.28 7.14
CA PHE A 14 -20.63 5.53 7.99
C PHE A 14 -20.75 6.86 8.72
N ASP A 15 -20.65 6.86 10.04
CA ASP A 15 -20.71 8.04 10.90
C ASP A 15 -19.40 8.86 10.89
N HIS A 16 -18.30 8.21 10.57
CA HIS A 16 -16.97 8.80 10.50
C HIS A 16 -16.22 8.25 9.29
N VAL A 17 -15.56 9.13 8.55
CA VAL A 17 -14.80 8.79 7.35
C VAL A 17 -13.51 9.60 7.35
N VAL A 18 -12.39 8.92 7.17
CA VAL A 18 -11.10 9.50 6.78
C VAL A 18 -10.71 8.86 5.47
N GLU A 19 -10.86 9.59 4.37
CA GLU A 19 -10.61 9.05 3.04
C GLU A 19 -9.21 9.39 2.57
N GLU A 20 -8.48 8.36 2.19
CA GLU A 20 -7.19 8.49 1.53
C GLU A 20 -7.19 7.79 0.17
N PHE A 21 -6.28 8.24 -0.68
CA PHE A 21 -6.15 7.80 -2.04
C PHE A 21 -4.79 7.16 -2.28
N ASP A 22 -4.66 6.55 -3.44
CA ASP A 22 -3.39 6.05 -3.93
C ASP A 22 -2.34 7.18 -4.01
N ARG A 23 -1.10 6.82 -3.77
CA ARG A 23 0.06 7.75 -3.73
C ARG A 23 0.22 8.60 -4.99
N TYR A 24 -0.22 8.14 -6.17
CA TYR A 24 -0.16 8.95 -7.38
C TYR A 24 -1.04 10.21 -7.31
N VAL A 25 -2.10 10.20 -6.49
CA VAL A 25 -2.95 11.38 -6.26
C VAL A 25 -2.20 12.45 -5.48
N HIS A 26 -1.28 12.04 -4.60
CA HIS A 26 -0.51 12.95 -3.75
C HIS A 26 0.47 13.86 -4.53
N VAL A 27 0.80 13.53 -5.79
CA VAL A 27 1.62 14.39 -6.66
C VAL A 27 0.79 15.40 -7.46
N GLY A 28 -0.53 15.31 -7.36
CA GLY A 28 -1.49 16.24 -7.97
C GLY A 28 -1.82 17.45 -7.10
N GLU A 29 -2.84 18.18 -7.51
CA GLU A 29 -3.35 19.37 -6.80
C GLU A 29 -4.38 19.02 -5.71
N TRP A 30 -4.75 17.77 -5.57
CA TRP A 30 -5.76 17.33 -4.59
C TRP A 30 -5.14 17.33 -3.21
N GLU A 31 -5.87 17.90 -2.26
CA GLU A 31 -5.48 17.92 -0.85
C GLU A 31 -6.20 16.81 -0.09
N THR A 32 -5.44 15.85 0.44
CA THR A 32 -5.95 14.72 1.23
C THR A 32 -5.65 14.92 2.73
N PRO A 33 -6.30 14.18 3.64
CA PRO A 33 -5.96 14.20 5.05
C PRO A 33 -4.49 13.92 5.33
N TYR A 34 -3.92 12.93 4.67
CA TYR A 34 -2.49 12.60 4.82
C TYR A 34 -1.57 13.71 4.31
N MET A 35 -1.90 14.37 3.22
CA MET A 35 -1.09 15.49 2.72
C MET A 35 -1.11 16.68 3.68
N ARG A 36 -2.23 16.96 4.33
CA ARG A 36 -2.31 17.97 5.40
C ARG A 36 -1.43 17.57 6.59
N PHE A 37 -1.54 16.30 7.01
CA PHE A 37 -0.69 15.75 8.07
C PHE A 37 0.81 15.92 7.75
N LEU A 38 1.25 15.57 6.55
CA LEU A 38 2.64 15.77 6.13
C LEU A 38 3.05 17.25 6.08
N HIS A 39 2.13 18.13 5.65
CA HIS A 39 2.39 19.57 5.64
C HIS A 39 2.59 20.12 7.07
N GLU A 40 1.79 19.68 8.03
CA GLU A 40 1.90 20.05 9.44
C GLU A 40 3.23 19.58 10.08
N HIS A 41 3.87 18.57 9.48
CA HIS A 41 5.17 18.02 9.91
C HIS A 41 6.35 18.44 9.03
N ASP A 42 6.18 19.46 8.18
CA ASP A 42 7.19 19.95 7.23
C ASP A 42 7.78 18.85 6.30
N ALA A 43 7.00 17.81 6.01
CA ALA A 43 7.45 16.61 5.30
C ALA A 43 6.83 16.45 3.89
N LEU A 44 5.84 17.28 3.52
CA LEU A 44 5.09 17.11 2.28
C LEU A 44 5.96 17.28 1.03
N ASP A 45 6.85 18.26 1.00
CA ASP A 45 7.62 18.58 -0.21
C ASP A 45 8.63 17.46 -0.51
N VAL A 46 9.36 16.97 0.49
CA VAL A 46 10.31 15.87 0.30
C VAL A 46 9.59 14.56 -0.09
N TYR A 47 8.42 14.31 0.47
CA TYR A 47 7.58 13.17 0.09
C TYR A 47 7.15 13.26 -1.38
N ARG A 48 6.59 14.41 -1.79
CA ARG A 48 6.13 14.65 -3.16
C ARG A 48 7.26 14.54 -4.20
N GLU A 49 8.44 15.01 -3.87
CA GLU A 49 9.61 14.90 -4.74
C GLU A 49 9.90 13.43 -5.07
N VAL A 50 10.02 12.57 -4.04
CA VAL A 50 10.33 11.15 -4.22
C VAL A 50 9.19 10.40 -4.91
N VAL A 51 7.94 10.61 -4.51
CA VAL A 51 6.79 9.97 -5.16
C VAL A 51 6.68 10.41 -6.61
N SER A 52 6.80 11.71 -6.91
CA SER A 52 6.75 12.25 -8.27
C SER A 52 7.86 11.68 -9.16
N ALA A 53 9.08 11.56 -8.64
CA ALA A 53 10.20 10.97 -9.38
C ALA A 53 9.94 9.51 -9.77
N ASN A 54 9.26 8.76 -8.90
CA ASN A 54 8.90 7.37 -9.16
C ASN A 54 7.73 7.21 -10.12
N PHE A 55 6.75 8.12 -10.15
CA PHE A 55 5.62 8.05 -11.10
C PHE A 55 5.93 8.67 -12.46
N ARG A 56 6.70 9.74 -12.53
CA ARG A 56 7.01 10.43 -13.78
C ARG A 56 8.12 9.78 -14.59
N GLY A 57 8.85 8.86 -13.99
CA GLY A 57 9.98 8.17 -14.64
C GLY A 57 9.61 7.05 -15.61
N GLY A 58 8.33 6.84 -15.90
CA GLY A 58 7.80 5.88 -16.88
C GLY A 58 8.04 4.40 -16.54
N ASP A 59 9.22 4.05 -16.13
CA ASP A 59 9.69 2.69 -15.85
C ASP A 59 10.16 2.47 -14.40
N ARG A 60 9.94 3.46 -13.52
CA ARG A 60 10.55 3.48 -12.18
C ARG A 60 9.64 3.06 -11.04
N HIS A 61 8.35 2.85 -11.26
CA HIS A 61 7.40 2.51 -10.18
C HIS A 61 7.77 1.27 -9.38
N TRP A 62 8.45 0.32 -10.03
CA TRP A 62 8.83 -0.98 -9.47
C TRP A 62 10.25 -1.00 -8.91
N ASN A 63 10.98 0.12 -9.06
CA ASN A 63 12.41 0.18 -8.78
C ASN A 63 12.77 0.01 -7.29
N GLY A 64 11.79 0.03 -6.43
CA GLY A 64 12.00 -0.12 -5.00
C GLY A 64 12.87 0.98 -4.41
N VAL A 65 12.27 1.89 -3.67
CA VAL A 65 12.98 2.99 -2.99
C VAL A 65 12.63 2.99 -1.51
N THR A 66 13.58 3.39 -0.68
CA THR A 66 13.28 3.67 0.72
C THR A 66 12.56 5.00 0.85
N SER A 67 11.52 5.04 1.68
CA SER A 67 10.80 6.29 1.98
C SER A 67 11.76 7.35 2.51
N PRO A 68 11.61 8.61 2.09
CA PRO A 68 12.36 9.72 2.68
C PRO A 68 11.84 10.11 4.06
N LEU A 69 10.68 9.57 4.45
CA LEU A 69 10.01 9.90 5.70
C LEU A 69 10.44 8.92 6.81
N PRO A 70 10.53 9.38 8.06
CA PRO A 70 10.59 8.48 9.19
C PRO A 70 9.30 7.66 9.29
N GLN A 71 9.36 6.48 9.93
CA GLN A 71 8.27 5.51 9.96
C GLN A 71 6.95 6.08 10.48
N GLU A 72 7.02 6.94 11.50
CA GLU A 72 5.86 7.58 12.12
C GLU A 72 5.09 8.52 11.19
N LEU A 73 5.72 8.96 10.11
CA LEU A 73 5.07 9.78 9.07
C LEU A 73 4.65 8.95 7.84
N ASP A 74 4.84 7.63 7.84
CA ASP A 74 4.38 6.78 6.74
C ASP A 74 2.84 6.74 6.66
N LEU A 75 2.32 6.62 5.44
CA LEU A 75 0.87 6.55 5.19
C LEU A 75 0.20 5.40 5.95
N THR A 76 0.85 4.24 6.06
CA THR A 76 0.35 3.10 6.84
C THR A 76 0.22 3.45 8.31
N CYS A 77 1.19 4.16 8.87
CA CYS A 77 1.15 4.64 10.25
C CYS A 77 0.03 5.66 10.45
N PHE A 78 -0.07 6.65 9.58
CA PHE A 78 -1.15 7.65 9.63
C PHE A 78 -2.54 6.99 9.66
N LEU A 79 -2.82 6.05 8.75
CA LEU A 79 -4.11 5.36 8.68
C LEU A 79 -4.38 4.50 9.92
N ALA A 80 -3.36 3.81 10.42
CA ALA A 80 -3.49 3.01 11.65
C ALA A 80 -3.70 3.89 12.88
N ASP A 81 -3.03 5.04 12.98
CA ASP A 81 -3.18 5.98 14.08
C ASP A 81 -4.57 6.63 14.09
N GLU A 82 -5.12 6.98 12.93
CA GLU A 82 -6.51 7.44 12.79
C GLU A 82 -7.50 6.36 13.27
N ALA A 83 -7.28 5.10 12.88
CA ALA A 83 -8.10 3.98 13.33
C ALA A 83 -7.99 3.78 14.85
N GLN A 84 -6.79 3.81 15.42
CA GLN A 84 -6.57 3.68 16.86
C GLN A 84 -7.24 4.79 17.66
N GLN A 85 -7.11 6.03 17.19
CA GLN A 85 -7.76 7.18 17.82
C GLN A 85 -9.29 7.05 17.77
N TRP A 86 -9.83 6.62 16.63
CA TRP A 86 -11.26 6.40 16.49
C TRP A 86 -11.75 5.28 17.44
N MET A 87 -11.08 4.12 17.45
CA MET A 87 -11.40 3.01 18.36
C MET A 87 -11.38 3.45 19.83
N GLY A 88 -10.38 4.24 20.22
CA GLY A 88 -10.25 4.73 21.61
C GLY A 88 -11.37 5.68 22.07
N ARG A 89 -12.17 6.20 21.14
CA ARG A 89 -13.33 7.07 21.44
C ARG A 89 -14.66 6.32 21.45
N GLN A 90 -14.67 5.03 21.08
CA GLN A 90 -15.91 4.29 21.00
C GLN A 90 -16.40 3.89 22.39
N PRO A 91 -17.71 4.05 22.67
CA PRO A 91 -18.28 3.61 23.92
C PRO A 91 -18.34 2.07 23.99
N ASN A 92 -18.23 1.53 25.20
CA ASN A 92 -18.27 0.08 25.42
C ASN A 92 -19.70 -0.50 25.48
N ASP A 93 -20.72 0.35 25.44
CA ASP A 93 -22.13 -0.04 25.63
C ASP A 93 -22.88 -0.34 24.32
N ARG A 94 -22.24 -0.15 23.18
CA ARG A 94 -22.82 -0.45 21.86
C ARG A 94 -21.78 -1.02 20.90
N PRO A 95 -22.19 -1.89 19.97
CA PRO A 95 -21.31 -2.40 18.94
C PRO A 95 -20.91 -1.28 17.95
N TRP A 96 -19.73 -1.45 17.36
CA TRP A 96 -19.22 -0.59 16.30
C TRP A 96 -18.66 -1.43 15.13
N PHE A 97 -18.52 -0.81 14.01
CA PHE A 97 -17.90 -1.38 12.81
C PHE A 97 -16.78 -0.44 12.33
N LEU A 98 -15.60 -0.97 12.14
CA LEU A 98 -14.46 -0.26 11.55
C LEU A 98 -14.02 -0.97 10.27
N GLN A 99 -13.94 -0.23 9.19
CA GLN A 99 -13.23 -0.64 7.99
C GLN A 99 -11.94 0.18 7.89
N LEU A 100 -10.81 -0.48 8.10
CA LEU A 100 -9.49 0.09 7.88
C LEU A 100 -8.93 -0.49 6.58
N SER A 101 -8.61 0.38 5.62
CA SER A 101 -8.00 0.01 4.35
C SER A 101 -6.62 0.65 4.23
N PHE A 102 -5.59 -0.17 4.07
CA PHE A 102 -4.25 0.30 3.77
C PHE A 102 -4.08 0.42 2.25
N VAL A 103 -3.49 1.54 1.79
CA VAL A 103 -3.16 1.74 0.38
C VAL A 103 -1.95 0.89 -0.02
N GLN A 104 -0.98 0.80 0.90
CA GLN A 104 0.19 -0.07 0.71
C GLN A 104 -0.23 -1.55 0.79
N PRO A 105 0.47 -2.44 0.09
CA PRO A 105 1.73 -2.27 -0.64
C PRO A 105 1.58 -1.85 -2.12
N HIS A 106 0.54 -1.12 -2.52
CA HIS A 106 0.42 -0.58 -3.88
C HIS A 106 1.63 0.29 -4.25
N VAL A 107 1.96 0.33 -5.53
CA VAL A 107 3.08 1.13 -6.06
C VAL A 107 2.94 2.63 -5.77
N PRO A 108 4.06 3.38 -5.66
CA PRO A 108 5.45 2.97 -5.83
C PRO A 108 5.91 2.04 -4.70
N LEU A 109 6.81 1.10 -5.02
CA LEU A 109 7.38 0.19 -4.03
C LEU A 109 8.34 0.95 -3.12
N MET A 110 7.80 1.54 -2.06
CA MET A 110 8.50 2.47 -1.18
C MET A 110 8.23 2.08 0.28
N GLY A 111 9.15 1.32 0.85
CA GLY A 111 9.10 0.89 2.25
C GLY A 111 9.64 1.94 3.20
N ASP A 112 9.17 1.92 4.43
CA ASP A 112 9.72 2.76 5.49
C ASP A 112 11.19 2.40 5.79
N PRO A 113 11.99 3.34 6.36
CA PRO A 113 13.42 3.12 6.52
C PRO A 113 13.78 1.91 7.41
N ILE A 114 12.98 1.62 8.43
CA ILE A 114 13.29 0.57 9.41
C ILE A 114 13.16 -0.81 8.77
N TRP A 115 12.02 -1.07 8.13
CA TRP A 115 11.79 -2.35 7.47
C TRP A 115 12.56 -2.47 6.14
N ALA A 116 12.81 -1.35 5.43
CA ALA A 116 13.68 -1.34 4.26
C ALA A 116 15.11 -1.77 4.62
N ASP A 117 15.66 -1.29 5.74
CA ASP A 117 16.97 -1.71 6.26
C ASP A 117 16.97 -3.19 6.66
N HIS A 118 15.91 -3.67 7.32
CA HIS A 118 15.74 -5.08 7.67
C HIS A 118 15.86 -6.01 6.46
N TYR A 119 15.26 -5.62 5.33
CA TYR A 119 15.27 -6.42 4.09
C TYR A 119 16.42 -6.08 3.14
N ALA A 120 17.28 -5.11 3.43
CA ALA A 120 18.33 -4.63 2.51
C ALA A 120 19.27 -5.75 2.01
N GLY A 121 19.58 -6.72 2.86
CA GLY A 121 20.43 -7.87 2.54
C GLY A 121 19.66 -9.16 2.23
N ALA A 122 18.33 -9.14 2.25
CA ALA A 122 17.53 -10.34 2.08
C ALA A 122 17.64 -10.90 0.64
N ASP A 123 17.83 -12.21 0.53
CA ASP A 123 17.69 -12.94 -0.72
C ASP A 123 16.25 -13.45 -0.81
N ILE A 124 15.44 -12.76 -1.62
CA ILE A 124 14.02 -13.09 -1.81
C ILE A 124 13.88 -13.88 -3.08
N GLU A 125 13.60 -15.17 -2.95
CA GLU A 125 13.40 -16.05 -4.09
C GLU A 125 12.06 -15.81 -4.76
N ARG A 126 12.06 -15.69 -6.09
CA ARG A 126 10.84 -15.69 -6.90
C ARG A 126 10.24 -17.10 -6.96
N THR A 127 8.93 -17.19 -6.75
CA THR A 127 8.22 -18.48 -6.77
C THR A 127 8.01 -19.04 -8.16
N ALA A 128 7.88 -18.20 -9.18
CA ALA A 128 7.65 -18.63 -10.57
C ALA A 128 8.49 -17.82 -11.55
N ARG A 129 9.63 -18.36 -11.95
CA ARG A 129 10.58 -17.72 -12.88
C ARG A 129 10.24 -17.93 -14.35
N SER A 130 9.44 -18.97 -14.67
CA SER A 130 9.10 -19.31 -16.04
C SER A 130 8.13 -18.30 -16.63
N GLU A 131 8.47 -17.74 -17.78
CA GLU A 131 7.53 -16.93 -18.53
C GLU A 131 6.37 -17.78 -19.07
N PRO A 132 5.12 -17.29 -19.03
CA PRO A 132 4.00 -17.99 -19.61
C PRO A 132 4.14 -18.06 -21.12
N THR A 133 3.84 -19.24 -21.69
CA THR A 133 3.81 -19.45 -23.13
C THR A 133 2.38 -19.32 -23.64
N PRO A 134 2.04 -18.25 -24.38
CA PRO A 134 0.69 -18.11 -24.93
C PRO A 134 0.32 -19.26 -25.87
N THR A 135 -0.88 -19.78 -25.70
CA THR A 135 -1.43 -20.85 -26.55
C THR A 135 -2.38 -20.33 -27.63
N THR A 136 -2.76 -19.06 -27.57
CA THR A 136 -3.57 -18.37 -28.57
C THR A 136 -3.03 -16.97 -28.87
N ASP A 137 -3.35 -16.42 -30.03
CA ASP A 137 -2.94 -15.06 -30.43
C ASP A 137 -3.59 -13.99 -29.54
N GLU A 138 -4.82 -14.23 -29.10
CA GLU A 138 -5.53 -13.33 -28.20
C GLU A 138 -4.83 -13.26 -26.84
N TRP A 139 -4.41 -14.42 -26.30
CA TRP A 139 -3.67 -14.46 -25.06
C TRP A 139 -2.28 -13.83 -25.19
N ALA A 140 -1.58 -14.08 -26.30
CA ALA A 140 -0.31 -13.42 -26.58
C ALA A 140 -0.45 -11.88 -26.63
N THR A 141 -1.51 -11.39 -27.26
CA THR A 141 -1.82 -9.97 -27.32
C THR A 141 -2.11 -9.39 -25.93
N HIS A 142 -2.92 -10.09 -25.13
CA HIS A 142 -3.23 -9.69 -23.75
C HIS A 142 -1.97 -9.64 -22.88
N LEU A 143 -1.16 -10.69 -22.89
CA LEU A 143 0.10 -10.76 -22.12
C LEU A 143 1.08 -9.65 -22.50
N ASN A 144 1.23 -9.38 -23.81
CA ASN A 144 2.06 -8.27 -24.27
C ASN A 144 1.49 -6.91 -23.85
N GLY A 145 0.17 -6.77 -23.79
CA GLY A 145 -0.51 -5.60 -23.24
C GLY A 145 -0.18 -5.39 -21.76
N LEU A 146 -0.25 -6.45 -20.95
CA LEU A 146 0.10 -6.42 -19.53
C LEU A 146 1.57 -6.04 -19.31
N ARG A 147 2.49 -6.65 -20.06
CA ARG A 147 3.93 -6.34 -19.98
C ARG A 147 4.23 -4.88 -20.28
N LYS A 148 3.62 -4.33 -21.33
CA LYS A 148 3.75 -2.90 -21.67
C LYS A 148 3.14 -1.99 -20.61
N HIS A 149 1.95 -2.34 -20.11
CA HIS A 149 1.27 -1.54 -19.08
C HIS A 149 2.06 -1.47 -17.78
N SER A 150 2.69 -2.56 -17.39
CA SER A 150 3.49 -2.67 -16.17
C SER A 150 4.98 -2.44 -16.39
N HIS A 151 5.41 -2.09 -17.63
CA HIS A 151 6.81 -1.96 -18.01
C HIS A 151 7.67 -3.20 -17.67
N SER A 152 7.06 -4.37 -17.67
CA SER A 152 7.72 -5.63 -17.27
C SER A 152 8.80 -6.08 -18.25
N GLU A 153 8.80 -5.57 -19.48
CA GLU A 153 9.85 -5.82 -20.47
C GLU A 153 11.22 -5.25 -20.08
N LEU A 154 11.24 -4.34 -19.10
CA LEU A 154 12.47 -3.70 -18.62
C LEU A 154 13.03 -4.37 -17.35
N LEU A 155 12.37 -5.42 -16.84
CA LEU A 155 12.75 -6.06 -15.58
C LEU A 155 14.06 -6.85 -15.70
N THR A 156 14.97 -6.59 -14.78
CA THR A 156 16.11 -7.45 -14.47
C THR A 156 15.89 -8.13 -13.12
N ASP A 157 16.65 -9.19 -12.84
CA ASP A 157 16.57 -9.87 -11.53
C ASP A 157 16.92 -8.92 -10.38
N ASP A 158 17.92 -8.06 -10.55
CA ASP A 158 18.30 -7.07 -9.53
C ASP A 158 17.18 -6.05 -9.29
N PHE A 159 16.49 -5.63 -10.34
CA PHE A 159 15.38 -4.70 -10.27
C PHE A 159 14.20 -5.31 -9.51
N VAL A 160 13.83 -6.55 -9.86
CA VAL A 160 12.77 -7.29 -9.18
C VAL A 160 13.11 -7.51 -7.71
N LEU A 161 14.36 -7.89 -7.41
CA LEU A 161 14.81 -8.09 -6.03
C LEU A 161 14.75 -6.80 -5.20
N ALA A 162 15.17 -5.67 -5.78
CA ALA A 162 15.07 -4.37 -5.12
C ALA A 162 13.60 -4.01 -4.81
N GLY A 163 12.70 -4.20 -5.78
CA GLY A 163 11.26 -4.00 -5.60
C GLY A 163 10.67 -4.92 -4.55
N ALA A 164 11.02 -6.21 -4.59
CA ALA A 164 10.54 -7.20 -3.63
C ALA A 164 10.93 -6.85 -2.19
N ARG A 165 12.15 -6.40 -1.95
CA ARG A 165 12.60 -5.95 -0.62
C ARG A 165 11.72 -4.82 -0.07
N GLN A 166 11.39 -3.84 -0.90
CA GLN A 166 10.52 -2.74 -0.49
C GLN A 166 9.06 -3.19 -0.31
N TYR A 167 8.59 -4.12 -1.14
CA TYR A 167 7.26 -4.71 -0.97
C TYR A 167 7.12 -5.42 0.38
N TYR A 168 8.10 -6.27 0.73
CA TYR A 168 8.11 -6.95 2.03
C TYR A 168 8.26 -5.97 3.20
N ALA A 169 9.00 -4.89 3.04
CA ALA A 169 9.10 -3.82 4.03
C ALA A 169 7.71 -3.19 4.30
N MET A 170 6.96 -2.85 3.25
CA MET A 170 5.61 -2.32 3.38
C MET A 170 4.65 -3.32 4.04
N VAL A 171 4.71 -4.60 3.66
CA VAL A 171 3.87 -5.65 4.29
C VAL A 171 4.19 -5.80 5.77
N SER A 172 5.48 -5.77 6.15
CA SER A 172 5.89 -5.87 7.56
C SER A 172 5.44 -4.67 8.38
N LEU A 173 5.44 -3.47 7.82
CA LEU A 173 4.88 -2.30 8.50
C LEU A 173 3.37 -2.45 8.72
N ILE A 174 2.63 -2.93 7.71
CA ILE A 174 1.19 -3.20 7.86
C ILE A 174 0.94 -4.23 8.97
N ASP A 175 1.68 -5.33 8.98
CA ASP A 175 1.57 -6.38 10.00
C ASP A 175 1.85 -5.84 11.41
N GLN A 176 2.91 -5.03 11.55
CA GLN A 176 3.22 -4.33 12.81
C GLN A 176 2.06 -3.46 13.26
N ARG A 177 1.49 -2.64 12.38
CA ARG A 177 0.38 -1.74 12.72
C ARG A 177 -0.91 -2.48 13.04
N ILE A 178 -1.18 -3.61 12.38
CA ILE A 178 -2.29 -4.51 12.76
C ILE A 178 -2.06 -5.06 14.18
N GLY A 179 -0.84 -5.48 14.49
CA GLY A 179 -0.47 -5.91 15.84
C GLY A 179 -0.76 -4.85 16.91
N ASP A 180 -0.46 -3.58 16.63
CA ASP A 180 -0.74 -2.46 17.54
C ASP A 180 -2.25 -2.24 17.77
N LEU A 181 -3.06 -2.39 16.71
CA LEU A 181 -4.54 -2.34 16.80
C LEU A 181 -5.09 -3.49 17.64
N LEU A 182 -4.61 -4.71 17.43
CA LEU A 182 -5.01 -5.88 18.23
C LEU A 182 -4.64 -5.72 19.69
N ALA A 183 -3.43 -5.24 19.97
CA ALA A 183 -2.99 -4.96 21.33
C ALA A 183 -3.83 -3.85 22.00
N GLN A 184 -4.36 -2.89 21.24
CA GLN A 184 -5.30 -1.92 21.78
C GLN A 184 -6.63 -2.58 22.18
N LEU A 185 -7.19 -3.43 21.31
CA LEU A 185 -8.41 -4.18 21.64
C LEU A 185 -8.23 -5.04 22.90
N GLU A 186 -7.09 -5.70 23.03
CA GLU A 186 -6.76 -6.50 24.23
C GLU A 186 -6.71 -5.63 25.50
N ARG A 187 -6.01 -4.48 25.45
CA ARG A 187 -5.94 -3.54 26.58
C ARG A 187 -7.31 -2.99 27.02
N HIS A 188 -8.29 -2.96 26.13
CA HIS A 188 -9.65 -2.50 26.39
C HIS A 188 -10.63 -3.65 26.66
N ASP A 189 -10.15 -4.88 26.84
CA ASP A 189 -10.97 -6.10 27.05
C ASP A 189 -12.02 -6.32 25.93
N GLN A 190 -11.69 -5.91 24.70
CA GLN A 190 -12.58 -6.00 23.53
C GLN A 190 -12.19 -7.09 22.54
N LEU A 191 -10.96 -7.62 22.60
CA LEU A 191 -10.44 -8.55 21.58
C LEU A 191 -11.30 -9.82 21.48
N ASP A 192 -11.68 -10.43 22.59
CA ASP A 192 -12.49 -11.66 22.64
C ASP A 192 -13.93 -11.46 22.14
N ASN A 193 -14.39 -10.22 22.05
CA ASN A 193 -15.74 -9.86 21.60
C ASN A 193 -15.74 -9.10 20.27
N THR A 194 -14.64 -9.17 19.52
CA THR A 194 -14.48 -8.49 18.23
C THR A 194 -14.21 -9.50 17.12
N TRP A 195 -15.03 -9.46 16.07
CA TRP A 195 -14.73 -10.18 14.85
C TRP A 195 -13.67 -9.40 14.04
N ILE A 196 -12.59 -10.09 13.70
CA ILE A 196 -11.52 -9.53 12.89
C ILE A 196 -11.50 -10.24 11.53
N VAL A 197 -11.65 -9.45 10.49
CA VAL A 197 -11.62 -9.94 9.10
C VAL A 197 -10.43 -9.27 8.40
N TYR A 198 -9.49 -10.08 7.93
CA TYR A 198 -8.38 -9.63 7.10
C TYR A 198 -8.62 -10.08 5.66
N SER A 199 -8.46 -9.18 4.72
CA SER A 199 -8.64 -9.45 3.29
C SER A 199 -7.74 -8.56 2.44
N ALA A 200 -7.46 -8.97 1.22
CA ALA A 200 -6.85 -8.16 0.18
C ALA A 200 -7.75 -8.19 -1.07
N ASP A 201 -7.73 -7.12 -1.84
CA ASP A 201 -8.45 -7.04 -3.12
C ASP A 201 -7.80 -7.93 -4.19
N HIS A 202 -6.48 -8.00 -4.24
CA HIS A 202 -5.67 -8.84 -5.12
C HIS A 202 -4.23 -8.95 -4.58
N GLY A 203 -3.41 -9.76 -5.23
CA GLY A 203 -1.98 -9.86 -4.98
C GLY A 203 -1.15 -9.00 -5.94
N GLU A 204 0.16 -9.24 -5.94
CA GLU A 204 1.15 -8.61 -6.81
C GLU A 204 2.01 -9.70 -7.46
N MET A 205 2.26 -9.61 -8.76
CA MET A 205 3.10 -10.58 -9.50
C MET A 205 4.57 -10.50 -9.10
N LEU A 206 5.06 -9.33 -8.79
CA LEU A 206 6.39 -9.07 -8.22
C LEU A 206 7.54 -9.78 -8.99
N GLY A 207 7.44 -9.78 -10.30
CA GLY A 207 8.39 -10.42 -11.21
C GLY A 207 8.10 -11.87 -11.55
N ASP A 208 7.15 -12.51 -10.89
CA ASP A 208 6.75 -13.88 -11.22
C ASP A 208 6.19 -13.94 -12.64
N HIS A 209 6.55 -14.97 -13.36
CA HIS A 209 6.23 -15.14 -14.78
C HIS A 209 6.68 -13.98 -15.69
N GLY A 210 7.68 -13.20 -15.27
CA GLY A 210 8.13 -12.01 -15.98
C GLY A 210 7.10 -10.88 -16.00
N LEU A 211 6.26 -10.79 -14.99
CA LEU A 211 5.20 -9.80 -14.87
C LEU A 211 5.31 -9.01 -13.57
N MET A 212 4.86 -7.77 -13.62
CA MET A 212 4.61 -6.92 -12.44
C MET A 212 3.13 -6.55 -12.40
N ALA A 213 2.67 -6.04 -11.28
CA ALA A 213 1.30 -5.63 -11.04
C ALA A 213 0.32 -6.81 -10.95
N LYS A 214 -0.86 -6.57 -11.39
CA LYS A 214 -2.07 -7.37 -11.28
C LYS A 214 -2.72 -7.54 -12.66
N MET A 215 -3.99 -7.87 -12.71
CA MET A 215 -4.78 -8.06 -13.94
C MET A 215 -4.50 -9.39 -14.66
N ASN A 216 -3.90 -10.33 -13.96
CA ASN A 216 -3.67 -11.67 -14.45
C ASN A 216 -4.03 -12.70 -13.38
N PHE A 217 -4.35 -13.91 -13.82
CA PHE A 217 -4.53 -15.05 -12.91
C PHE A 217 -3.18 -15.71 -12.66
N TYR A 218 -2.88 -15.94 -11.40
CA TYR A 218 -1.70 -16.69 -11.00
C TYR A 218 -1.92 -18.18 -11.21
N ARG A 219 -1.16 -18.82 -12.12
CA ARG A 219 -1.12 -20.26 -12.35
C ARG A 219 0.29 -20.71 -12.69
#